data_5ffc31f7fce04a1f7ecfc1d8c98740a3
#
_entry.id   5ffc31f7fce04a1f7ecfc1d8c98740a3
#
_cell.length_a   1.000
_cell.length_b   1.000
_cell.length_c   1.000
_cell.angle_alpha   90.00
_cell.angle_beta   90.00
_cell.angle_gamma   90.00
#
_symmetry.space_group_name_H-M   'P 1'
#
loop_
_entity.id
_entity.type
_entity.pdbx_description
1 polymer ?
#
loop_
_entity_poly.entity_id
_entity_poly.type
_entity_poly.pdbx_seq_one_letter_code
_entity_poly.pdbx_strand_id
1 'polypeptide(L)'
;MFKIELLKQQITLPSLKKFAFIIPFFTTIVCAQPGGENCAMATTIPSIPFIGIGNTASADDDYFEICPDVGNLAGAPDHVYVYSTGNNVEYIDVSLCKNVTNYDSQLIVYENNCITAPFACQEDGCQSPFFSAPYNSELVGLQLQPNSDYYIVVDGYDANSTGNYQLNVDSSSAFLLPDSSKLPLIFINTLGQEIVDEPKINAHMGIVYDTNGGYNKPSDALNHYNDDIGIEIRGSSSTSFPKKGYAVETRDVFGANNNVSLFGMPKENDWVLHGPYSDKSLLRNFLSYSLGRKMYNYSPRTKFCELIVNNQYLGVYLFTEKIKRDKGRIDISTIDLDDNSGDSITGGYIFKIDKFTGGNNDHWTSSFLTNSTNPQTIDFLYHYPKADEINFFQKNYIQSFVYAFESALYGPNFTDTLLGYRQYADINSFVDYFLLTESTKDVDGYRISTYLYKYRDSKGGKLFVGPPWDYNLGWGNADYCEGGLTSGWAYEINSICTGQWQVPFWWERLLEDPEFLNRINCRWEELRIGPFHMTPSFNSLMKTYL
;
A
#
# COMPACT_ATOMS: atom_id res chain seq x y z
N MET A 1 -26.12 -7.41 26.25
CA MET A 1 -27.20 -6.42 26.43
C MET A 1 -26.80 -5.49 27.56
N PHE A 2 -26.05 -4.43 27.25
CA PHE A 2 -25.78 -3.35 28.20
C PHE A 2 -25.88 -2.04 27.43
N LYS A 3 -26.89 -1.25 27.79
CA LYS A 3 -27.11 0.13 27.34
C LYS A 3 -26.11 1.03 28.08
N ILE A 4 -25.40 1.87 27.36
CA ILE A 4 -24.63 2.99 27.91
C ILE A 4 -25.45 4.26 27.62
N GLU A 5 -25.96 4.88 28.69
CA GLU A 5 -26.56 6.22 28.65
C GLU A 5 -25.46 7.27 28.60
N LEU A 6 -25.59 8.18 27.64
CA LEU A 6 -24.76 9.37 27.52
C LEU A 6 -25.25 10.48 28.45
N LEU A 7 -24.47 10.81 29.46
CA LEU A 7 -24.64 12.02 30.27
C LEU A 7 -24.17 13.24 29.45
N LYS A 8 -25.14 14.12 29.13
CA LYS A 8 -24.88 15.47 28.64
C LYS A 8 -24.46 16.36 29.82
N GLN A 9 -23.21 16.80 29.85
CA GLN A 9 -22.81 17.94 30.64
C GLN A 9 -22.77 19.20 29.76
N GLN A 10 -23.59 20.16 30.10
CA GLN A 10 -23.58 21.52 29.54
C GLN A 10 -22.39 22.29 30.16
N ILE A 11 -21.46 22.72 29.31
CA ILE A 11 -20.43 23.69 29.69
C ILE A 11 -20.89 25.06 29.18
N THR A 12 -21.17 25.96 30.09
CA THR A 12 -21.45 27.38 29.82
C THR A 12 -20.13 28.12 29.62
N LEU A 13 -19.95 28.71 28.46
CA LEU A 13 -18.82 29.61 28.14
C LEU A 13 -19.19 31.07 28.49
N PRO A 14 -18.27 31.87 29.05
CA PRO A 14 -18.51 33.29 29.30
C PRO A 14 -18.43 34.11 28.01
N SER A 15 -19.27 35.13 27.95
CA SER A 15 -19.48 36.08 26.86
C SER A 15 -18.20 36.84 26.47
N LEU A 16 -17.71 36.66 25.24
CA LEU A 16 -16.74 37.54 24.60
C LEU A 16 -17.45 38.60 23.76
N LYS A 17 -17.13 39.86 24.06
CA LYS A 17 -17.62 41.05 23.36
C LYS A 17 -17.21 41.04 21.90
N LYS A 18 -18.17 41.22 21.01
CA LYS A 18 -18.02 41.36 19.56
C LYS A 18 -17.20 42.60 19.23
N PHE A 19 -16.02 42.43 18.68
CA PHE A 19 -15.39 43.41 17.80
C PHE A 19 -15.66 42.96 16.36
N ALA A 20 -16.54 43.71 15.67
CA ALA A 20 -16.79 43.51 14.26
C ALA A 20 -15.69 44.20 13.47
N PHE A 21 -14.74 43.41 12.94
CA PHE A 21 -13.88 43.85 11.84
C PHE A 21 -14.65 43.58 10.54
N ILE A 22 -15.11 44.65 9.89
CA ILE A 22 -15.66 44.58 8.54
C ILE A 22 -14.48 44.50 7.59
N ILE A 23 -14.14 43.27 7.16
CA ILE A 23 -13.30 43.06 5.98
C ILE A 23 -14.24 43.17 4.77
N PRO A 24 -14.00 44.06 3.82
CA PRO A 24 -14.77 44.06 2.59
C PRO A 24 -14.43 42.80 1.79
N PHE A 25 -15.33 41.82 1.80
CA PHE A 25 -15.31 40.75 0.83
C PHE A 25 -15.59 41.37 -0.55
N PHE A 26 -14.55 41.60 -1.35
CA PHE A 26 -14.74 41.72 -2.78
C PHE A 26 -15.15 40.33 -3.31
N THR A 27 -16.44 40.08 -3.42
CA THR A 27 -16.96 39.02 -4.25
C THR A 27 -16.70 39.41 -5.68
N THR A 28 -15.58 38.97 -6.26
CA THR A 28 -15.48 38.88 -7.70
C THR A 28 -16.56 37.91 -8.15
N ILE A 29 -17.57 38.43 -8.84
CA ILE A 29 -18.53 37.62 -9.59
C ILE A 29 -17.70 36.97 -10.71
N VAL A 30 -17.24 35.76 -10.52
CA VAL A 30 -16.68 34.94 -11.58
C VAL A 30 -17.89 34.57 -12.45
N CYS A 31 -18.04 35.20 -13.60
CA CYS A 31 -18.96 34.71 -14.64
C CYS A 31 -18.40 33.35 -15.08
N ALA A 32 -19.05 32.25 -14.69
CA ALA A 32 -18.74 30.94 -15.21
C ALA A 32 -18.92 30.97 -16.74
N GLN A 33 -17.86 30.61 -17.46
CA GLN A 33 -17.87 30.60 -18.94
C GLN A 33 -17.78 29.14 -19.42
N PRO A 34 -18.55 28.74 -20.43
CA PRO A 34 -18.35 27.47 -21.11
C PRO A 34 -17.00 27.45 -21.82
N GLY A 35 -16.47 26.26 -22.09
CA GLY A 35 -15.30 26.10 -22.97
C GLY A 35 -15.56 26.56 -24.39
N GLY A 36 -14.50 26.80 -25.15
CA GLY A 36 -14.57 27.02 -26.59
C GLY A 36 -14.70 25.71 -27.35
N GLU A 37 -15.08 25.75 -28.60
CA GLU A 37 -15.33 24.59 -29.46
C GLU A 37 -14.06 23.76 -29.73
N ASN A 38 -12.92 24.42 -29.91
CA ASN A 38 -11.64 23.75 -30.19
C ASN A 38 -10.46 24.60 -29.73
N CYS A 39 -9.22 24.13 -29.91
CA CYS A 39 -8.02 24.86 -29.49
C CYS A 39 -7.87 26.26 -30.08
N ALA A 40 -8.34 26.49 -31.30
CA ALA A 40 -8.27 27.81 -31.91
C ALA A 40 -9.28 28.82 -31.29
N MET A 41 -10.33 28.29 -30.67
CA MET A 41 -11.39 29.05 -30.00
C MET A 41 -11.43 28.81 -28.49
N ALA A 42 -10.39 28.20 -27.92
CA ALA A 42 -10.33 27.83 -26.52
C ALA A 42 -10.66 29.00 -25.58
N THR A 43 -11.47 28.75 -24.59
CA THR A 43 -11.80 29.74 -23.55
C THR A 43 -10.60 29.94 -22.62
N THR A 44 -10.13 31.19 -22.54
CA THR A 44 -8.96 31.52 -21.70
C THR A 44 -9.29 31.42 -20.21
N ILE A 45 -8.45 30.72 -19.46
CA ILE A 45 -8.40 30.71 -17.98
C ILE A 45 -7.52 31.89 -17.55
N PRO A 46 -8.10 32.98 -17.01
CA PRO A 46 -7.34 34.20 -16.74
C PRO A 46 -6.47 34.12 -15.47
N SER A 47 -6.82 33.28 -14.56
CA SER A 47 -6.10 33.03 -13.30
C SER A 47 -6.64 31.79 -12.58
N ILE A 48 -5.83 31.19 -11.71
CA ILE A 48 -6.21 30.09 -10.81
C ILE A 48 -6.43 30.67 -9.41
N PRO A 49 -7.49 30.30 -8.65
CA PRO A 49 -8.49 29.26 -8.98
C PRO A 49 -9.48 29.72 -10.06
N PHE A 50 -9.92 28.76 -10.89
CA PHE A 50 -10.87 28.98 -11.97
C PHE A 50 -12.03 27.97 -11.92
N ILE A 51 -13.22 28.42 -12.28
CA ILE A 51 -14.41 27.58 -12.44
C ILE A 51 -15.04 27.83 -13.81
N GLY A 52 -15.06 26.80 -14.65
CA GLY A 52 -15.80 26.76 -15.90
C GLY A 52 -17.11 25.98 -15.72
N ILE A 53 -18.20 26.41 -16.30
CA ILE A 53 -19.47 25.68 -16.34
C ILE A 53 -19.97 25.66 -17.79
N GLY A 54 -20.30 24.47 -18.27
CA GLY A 54 -20.79 24.29 -19.63
C GLY A 54 -21.69 23.08 -19.78
N ASN A 55 -22.06 22.83 -21.04
CA ASN A 55 -22.81 21.64 -21.45
C ASN A 55 -22.29 21.21 -22.83
N THR A 56 -21.74 20.01 -22.93
CA THR A 56 -21.12 19.51 -24.17
C THR A 56 -22.11 19.00 -25.21
N ALA A 57 -23.38 18.77 -24.86
CA ALA A 57 -24.36 18.09 -25.72
C ALA A 57 -24.63 18.73 -27.11
N SER A 58 -24.18 19.96 -27.33
CA SER A 58 -24.33 20.66 -28.62
C SER A 58 -23.01 21.08 -29.23
N ALA A 59 -21.89 20.66 -28.65
CA ALA A 59 -20.56 20.89 -29.18
C ALA A 59 -20.23 19.93 -30.33
N ASP A 60 -19.21 20.22 -31.12
CA ASP A 60 -18.65 19.28 -32.08
C ASP A 60 -17.72 18.30 -31.37
N ASP A 61 -17.38 17.19 -32.00
CA ASP A 61 -16.45 16.16 -31.55
C ASP A 61 -15.14 16.34 -32.34
N ASP A 62 -14.19 17.02 -31.71
CA ASP A 62 -12.92 17.43 -32.34
C ASP A 62 -11.71 16.61 -31.83
N TYR A 63 -11.83 15.87 -30.68
CA TYR A 63 -10.75 15.16 -30.03
C TYR A 63 -11.12 13.67 -29.80
N PHE A 64 -10.17 12.76 -30.13
CA PHE A 64 -10.42 11.31 -30.17
C PHE A 64 -9.36 10.51 -29.40
N GLU A 65 -8.78 11.11 -28.39
CA GLU A 65 -7.70 10.47 -27.64
C GLU A 65 -8.19 9.38 -26.72
N ILE A 66 -7.51 8.26 -26.75
CA ILE A 66 -7.73 7.13 -25.83
C ILE A 66 -6.80 7.30 -24.63
N CYS A 67 -7.35 7.49 -23.45
CA CYS A 67 -6.58 7.46 -22.22
C CYS A 67 -5.99 6.07 -21.95
N PRO A 68 -4.73 5.96 -21.48
CA PRO A 68 -3.98 4.68 -21.48
C PRO A 68 -4.61 3.55 -20.67
N ASP A 69 -5.47 3.84 -19.71
CA ASP A 69 -5.92 2.87 -18.71
C ASP A 69 -7.31 2.26 -19.00
N VAL A 70 -8.04 2.75 -20.03
CA VAL A 70 -9.42 2.27 -20.31
C VAL A 70 -9.66 2.20 -21.82
N GLY A 71 -10.37 1.18 -22.24
CA GLY A 71 -10.73 0.97 -23.65
C GLY A 71 -11.86 1.90 -24.09
N ASN A 72 -11.58 3.17 -24.18
CA ASN A 72 -12.51 4.20 -24.52
C ASN A 72 -12.99 4.05 -25.99
N LEU A 73 -14.21 4.49 -26.27
CA LEU A 73 -14.82 4.39 -27.59
C LEU A 73 -14.74 5.70 -28.38
N ALA A 74 -13.98 6.70 -27.91
CA ALA A 74 -13.77 8.03 -28.50
C ALA A 74 -14.98 8.60 -29.28
N GLY A 75 -15.17 9.88 -29.30
CA GLY A 75 -16.18 10.53 -30.13
C GLY A 75 -17.34 11.11 -29.34
N ALA A 76 -17.09 11.74 -28.20
CA ALA A 76 -18.05 12.59 -27.50
C ALA A 76 -17.84 14.07 -27.88
N PRO A 77 -18.90 14.89 -27.83
CA PRO A 77 -18.77 16.34 -27.99
C PRO A 77 -17.93 16.95 -26.85
N ASP A 78 -17.00 17.83 -27.18
CA ASP A 78 -16.00 18.35 -26.26
C ASP A 78 -15.99 19.89 -26.18
N HIS A 79 -15.32 20.42 -25.14
CA HIS A 79 -15.06 21.83 -24.93
C HIS A 79 -13.62 22.08 -24.53
N VAL A 80 -13.02 23.19 -24.95
CA VAL A 80 -11.61 23.48 -24.71
C VAL A 80 -11.40 24.77 -23.94
N TYR A 81 -10.50 24.69 -22.95
CA TYR A 81 -9.96 25.82 -22.20
C TYR A 81 -8.46 25.94 -22.43
N VAL A 82 -7.90 27.14 -22.29
CA VAL A 82 -6.45 27.35 -22.34
C VAL A 82 -5.96 28.11 -21.13
N TYR A 83 -4.92 27.59 -20.51
CA TYR A 83 -4.19 28.23 -19.43
C TYR A 83 -2.75 28.48 -19.85
N SER A 84 -2.29 29.73 -19.71
CA SER A 84 -0.90 30.13 -20.01
C SER A 84 -0.12 30.30 -18.71
N THR A 85 0.99 29.56 -18.56
CA THR A 85 1.84 29.61 -17.37
C THR A 85 2.72 30.88 -17.36
N GLY A 86 3.10 31.30 -16.16
CA GLY A 86 4.08 32.36 -15.92
C GLY A 86 5.53 31.92 -16.13
N ASN A 87 6.46 32.67 -15.53
CA ASN A 87 7.91 32.42 -15.66
C ASN A 87 8.44 31.28 -14.78
N ASN A 88 7.60 30.66 -13.98
CA ASN A 88 7.97 29.58 -13.05
C ASN A 88 7.24 28.30 -13.40
N VAL A 89 7.77 27.16 -12.93
CA VAL A 89 7.03 25.90 -12.92
C VAL A 89 5.82 26.05 -12.00
N GLU A 90 4.65 25.62 -12.48
CA GLU A 90 3.40 25.66 -11.74
C GLU A 90 2.86 24.23 -11.56
N TYR A 91 2.11 24.00 -10.49
CA TYR A 91 1.40 22.74 -10.25
C TYR A 91 -0.08 23.02 -10.12
N ILE A 92 -0.90 22.32 -10.90
CA ILE A 92 -2.34 22.52 -10.91
C ILE A 92 -3.10 21.22 -10.70
N ASP A 93 -4.29 21.34 -10.14
CA ASP A 93 -5.31 20.29 -10.12
C ASP A 93 -6.43 20.68 -11.09
N VAL A 94 -6.84 19.74 -11.93
CA VAL A 94 -7.92 19.91 -12.91
C VAL A 94 -8.98 18.87 -12.61
N SER A 95 -10.22 19.29 -12.33
CA SER A 95 -11.23 18.37 -11.82
C SER A 95 -12.62 18.63 -12.38
N LEU A 96 -13.31 17.56 -12.76
CA LEU A 96 -14.74 17.51 -13.10
C LEU A 96 -15.59 16.88 -11.98
N CYS A 97 -15.04 16.66 -10.79
CA CYS A 97 -15.61 15.90 -9.65
C CYS A 97 -16.69 16.66 -8.87
N LYS A 98 -17.35 17.61 -9.46
CA LYS A 98 -18.42 18.38 -8.80
C LYS A 98 -19.81 17.85 -9.15
N ASN A 99 -20.76 18.11 -8.26
CA ASN A 99 -22.15 17.65 -8.39
C ASN A 99 -22.89 18.20 -9.63
N VAL A 100 -22.28 19.07 -10.41
CA VAL A 100 -22.82 19.60 -11.66
C VAL A 100 -22.52 18.66 -12.83
N THR A 101 -21.36 17.99 -12.81
CA THR A 101 -20.96 17.05 -13.86
C THR A 101 -21.80 15.79 -13.76
N ASN A 102 -22.62 15.54 -14.78
CA ASN A 102 -23.67 14.53 -14.77
C ASN A 102 -23.54 13.45 -15.86
N TYR A 103 -22.36 13.32 -16.45
CA TYR A 103 -22.01 12.30 -17.43
C TYR A 103 -20.64 11.70 -17.14
N ASP A 104 -20.34 10.58 -17.76
CA ASP A 104 -19.05 9.89 -17.70
C ASP A 104 -18.02 10.71 -18.47
N SER A 105 -17.13 11.40 -17.74
CA SER A 105 -16.30 12.47 -18.29
C SER A 105 -14.87 12.04 -18.50
N GLN A 106 -14.20 12.64 -19.49
CA GLN A 106 -12.79 12.52 -19.78
C GLN A 106 -12.11 13.89 -19.72
N LEU A 107 -10.89 13.93 -19.16
CA LEU A 107 -10.01 15.11 -19.19
C LEU A 107 -8.77 14.80 -20.02
N ILE A 108 -8.51 15.65 -21.03
CA ILE A 108 -7.30 15.57 -21.86
C ILE A 108 -6.58 16.90 -21.76
N VAL A 109 -5.26 16.89 -21.61
CA VAL A 109 -4.44 18.10 -21.54
C VAL A 109 -3.34 18.04 -22.61
N TYR A 110 -3.22 19.08 -23.41
CA TYR A 110 -2.15 19.25 -24.39
C TYR A 110 -1.22 20.39 -24.00
N GLU A 111 0.04 20.29 -24.34
CA GLU A 111 1.03 21.37 -24.18
C GLU A 111 1.31 22.07 -25.50
N ASN A 112 1.17 23.39 -25.53
CA ASN A 112 1.47 24.32 -26.64
C ASN A 112 0.66 24.14 -27.93
N ASN A 113 0.03 23.00 -28.18
CA ASN A 113 -0.86 22.77 -29.32
C ASN A 113 -1.66 21.46 -29.11
N CYS A 114 -2.80 21.30 -29.80
CA CYS A 114 -3.68 20.14 -29.66
C CYS A 114 -3.55 19.10 -30.78
N ILE A 115 -2.42 19.05 -31.46
CA ILE A 115 -2.16 18.11 -32.57
C ILE A 115 -1.03 17.13 -32.25
N THR A 116 -0.43 17.24 -31.08
CA THR A 116 0.58 16.33 -30.57
C THR A 116 -0.07 15.30 -29.66
N ALA A 117 0.71 14.29 -29.19
CA ALA A 117 0.24 13.39 -28.15
C ALA A 117 -0.16 14.18 -26.89
N PRO A 118 -1.22 13.78 -26.16
CA PRO A 118 -1.62 14.42 -24.93
C PRO A 118 -0.48 14.51 -23.92
N PHE A 119 -0.38 15.64 -23.22
CA PHE A 119 0.51 15.82 -22.07
C PHE A 119 0.03 15.01 -20.86
N ALA A 120 -1.28 14.99 -20.64
CA ALA A 120 -1.92 14.19 -19.61
C ALA A 120 -3.35 13.83 -20.04
N CYS A 121 -3.84 12.71 -19.55
CA CYS A 121 -5.18 12.20 -19.84
C CYS A 121 -5.70 11.38 -18.67
N GLN A 122 -6.97 11.55 -18.30
CA GLN A 122 -7.62 10.80 -17.22
C GLN A 122 -9.11 10.65 -17.48
N GLU A 123 -9.66 9.49 -17.15
CA GLU A 123 -11.06 9.16 -17.29
C GLU A 123 -11.71 8.95 -15.91
N ASP A 124 -11.33 7.93 -15.18
CA ASP A 124 -11.91 7.53 -13.90
C ASP A 124 -11.12 8.08 -12.70
N GLY A 125 -11.30 9.34 -12.33
CA GLY A 125 -10.56 10.00 -11.24
C GLY A 125 -11.32 10.10 -9.93
N CYS A 126 -12.65 10.25 -9.97
CA CYS A 126 -13.46 10.47 -8.77
C CYS A 126 -14.93 10.06 -8.94
N GLN A 127 -15.59 9.83 -7.80
CA GLN A 127 -17.00 9.48 -7.76
C GLN A 127 -17.88 10.73 -7.72
N SER A 128 -18.89 10.77 -8.58
CA SER A 128 -19.97 11.77 -8.56
C SER A 128 -21.23 11.18 -7.92
N PRO A 129 -22.13 12.00 -7.37
CA PRO A 129 -23.40 11.52 -6.83
C PRO A 129 -24.35 10.91 -7.87
N PHE A 130 -24.07 11.05 -9.16
CA PHE A 130 -24.87 10.48 -10.25
C PHE A 130 -24.49 9.05 -10.59
N PHE A 131 -23.30 8.58 -10.17
CA PHE A 131 -22.77 7.28 -10.52
C PHE A 131 -22.36 6.48 -9.29
N SER A 132 -22.44 5.15 -9.40
CA SER A 132 -21.99 4.23 -8.35
C SER A 132 -20.49 3.93 -8.41
N ALA A 133 -19.80 4.41 -9.44
CA ALA A 133 -18.38 4.23 -9.70
C ALA A 133 -17.69 5.59 -9.98
N PRO A 134 -16.35 5.68 -9.98
CA PRO A 134 -15.62 6.94 -10.13
C PRO A 134 -15.55 7.42 -11.59
N TYR A 135 -16.66 7.59 -12.26
CA TYR A 135 -16.77 7.96 -13.68
C TYR A 135 -16.54 9.46 -13.98
N ASN A 136 -16.08 10.26 -13.03
CA ASN A 136 -15.68 11.63 -13.28
C ASN A 136 -14.17 11.77 -13.24
N SER A 137 -13.64 12.65 -14.10
CA SER A 137 -12.20 12.80 -14.31
C SER A 137 -11.57 13.82 -13.38
N GLU A 138 -10.37 13.51 -12.89
CA GLU A 138 -9.55 14.42 -12.09
C GLU A 138 -8.06 14.19 -12.35
N LEU A 139 -7.35 15.24 -12.71
CA LEU A 139 -5.90 15.27 -12.85
C LEU A 139 -5.32 16.09 -11.69
N VAL A 140 -4.53 15.45 -10.82
CA VAL A 140 -3.97 16.07 -9.62
C VAL A 140 -2.48 16.27 -9.79
N GLY A 141 -2.00 17.48 -9.47
CA GLY A 141 -0.59 17.82 -9.45
C GLY A 141 0.09 17.84 -10.82
N LEU A 142 -0.59 18.27 -11.86
CA LEU A 142 0.03 18.48 -13.16
C LEU A 142 1.16 19.50 -13.05
N GLN A 143 2.38 19.08 -13.38
CA GLN A 143 3.54 19.97 -13.43
C GLN A 143 3.59 20.67 -14.77
N LEU A 144 3.32 21.97 -14.78
CA LEU A 144 3.32 22.80 -15.97
C LEU A 144 4.67 23.53 -16.13
N GLN A 145 5.21 23.52 -17.36
CA GLN A 145 6.46 24.21 -17.67
C GLN A 145 6.26 25.72 -17.78
N PRO A 146 7.29 26.53 -17.51
CA PRO A 146 7.20 27.98 -17.64
C PRO A 146 6.95 28.43 -19.10
N ASN A 147 6.21 29.51 -19.26
CA ASN A 147 5.95 30.17 -20.56
C ASN A 147 5.35 29.22 -21.60
N SER A 148 4.46 28.34 -21.17
CA SER A 148 3.77 27.36 -22.03
C SER A 148 2.26 27.52 -21.93
N ASP A 149 1.56 27.16 -23.01
CA ASP A 149 0.11 27.13 -23.07
C ASP A 149 -0.38 25.69 -22.86
N TYR A 150 -1.34 25.51 -21.97
CA TYR A 150 -1.95 24.20 -21.69
C TYR A 150 -3.43 24.25 -22.09
N TYR A 151 -3.79 23.40 -23.04
CA TYR A 151 -5.17 23.24 -23.50
C TYR A 151 -5.82 22.09 -22.74
N ILE A 152 -6.88 22.39 -22.01
CA ILE A 152 -7.66 21.46 -21.20
C ILE A 152 -8.94 21.15 -21.94
N VAL A 153 -9.08 19.93 -22.43
CA VAL A 153 -10.26 19.43 -23.12
C VAL A 153 -11.16 18.71 -22.09
N VAL A 154 -12.41 19.12 -22.07
CA VAL A 154 -13.50 18.49 -21.32
C VAL A 154 -14.29 17.67 -22.31
N ASP A 155 -14.18 16.36 -22.20
CA ASP A 155 -14.71 15.38 -23.15
C ASP A 155 -15.56 14.32 -22.40
N GLY A 156 -16.10 13.34 -23.10
CA GLY A 156 -16.83 12.20 -22.56
C GLY A 156 -16.23 10.86 -22.95
N TYR A 157 -16.58 9.82 -22.21
CA TYR A 157 -16.12 8.45 -22.42
C TYR A 157 -16.52 7.86 -23.77
N ASP A 158 -17.75 8.12 -24.23
CA ASP A 158 -18.28 7.67 -25.52
C ASP A 158 -19.24 8.72 -26.11
N ALA A 159 -19.70 8.51 -27.33
CA ALA A 159 -20.61 9.42 -28.07
C ALA A 159 -21.91 9.77 -27.32
N ASN A 160 -22.29 9.05 -26.27
CA ASN A 160 -23.47 9.33 -25.44
C ASN A 160 -23.11 10.02 -24.13
N SER A 161 -21.84 10.11 -23.81
CA SER A 161 -21.32 10.70 -22.58
C SER A 161 -21.22 12.22 -22.71
N THR A 162 -22.37 12.89 -22.69
CA THR A 162 -22.52 14.35 -22.85
C THR A 162 -23.43 14.93 -21.80
N GLY A 163 -23.23 16.18 -21.43
CA GLY A 163 -24.09 16.82 -20.44
C GLY A 163 -23.51 18.07 -19.79
N ASN A 164 -24.06 18.41 -18.63
CA ASN A 164 -23.55 19.54 -17.85
C ASN A 164 -22.26 19.15 -17.15
N TYR A 165 -21.32 20.08 -17.11
CA TYR A 165 -20.07 19.93 -16.37
C TYR A 165 -19.72 21.19 -15.57
N GLN A 166 -18.92 20.99 -14.52
CA GLN A 166 -18.18 22.04 -13.83
C GLN A 166 -16.70 21.67 -13.79
N LEU A 167 -15.91 22.40 -14.56
CA LEU A 167 -14.46 22.34 -14.54
C LEU A 167 -13.92 23.22 -13.41
N ASN A 168 -13.13 22.65 -12.53
CA ASN A 168 -12.33 23.36 -11.54
C ASN A 168 -10.86 23.26 -11.92
N VAL A 169 -10.16 24.39 -11.94
CA VAL A 169 -8.70 24.44 -12.08
C VAL A 169 -8.15 25.22 -10.88
N ASP A 170 -7.41 24.52 -10.04
CA ASP A 170 -6.87 25.05 -8.78
C ASP A 170 -5.36 24.90 -8.74
N SER A 171 -4.66 25.75 -7.96
CA SER A 171 -3.25 25.50 -7.65
C SER A 171 -3.14 24.21 -6.83
N SER A 172 -2.33 23.28 -7.32
CA SER A 172 -2.14 22.02 -6.61
C SER A 172 -1.26 22.20 -5.39
N SER A 173 -1.71 21.63 -4.28
CA SER A 173 -0.88 21.46 -3.09
C SER A 173 -0.25 20.05 -3.00
N ALA A 174 -0.57 19.16 -3.95
CA ALA A 174 -0.18 17.75 -3.89
C ALA A 174 1.34 17.54 -3.89
N PHE A 175 2.09 18.47 -4.50
CA PHE A 175 3.55 18.36 -4.60
C PHE A 175 4.31 19.49 -3.89
N LEU A 176 3.63 20.34 -3.13
CA LEU A 176 4.33 21.35 -2.32
C LEU A 176 5.12 20.64 -1.22
N LEU A 177 6.41 20.91 -1.18
CA LEU A 177 7.25 20.45 -0.07
C LEU A 177 6.71 21.01 1.24
N PRO A 178 6.65 20.20 2.32
CA PRO A 178 6.31 20.74 3.63
C PRO A 178 7.37 21.74 4.07
N ASP A 179 6.96 22.86 4.66
CA ASP A 179 7.89 23.84 5.25
C ASP A 179 8.79 23.19 6.29
N SER A 180 8.22 22.28 7.08
CA SER A 180 8.91 21.43 8.03
C SER A 180 8.01 20.27 8.47
N SER A 181 8.63 19.16 8.88
CA SER A 181 7.92 18.00 9.41
C SER A 181 8.63 17.44 10.64
N LYS A 182 7.90 16.83 11.55
CA LYS A 182 8.48 15.99 12.61
C LYS A 182 8.89 14.60 12.11
N LEU A 183 8.39 14.21 10.94
CA LEU A 183 8.79 12.97 10.29
C LEU A 183 10.11 13.19 9.53
N PRO A 184 10.95 12.16 9.37
CA PRO A 184 12.07 12.21 8.46
C PRO A 184 11.64 12.59 7.05
N LEU A 185 12.43 13.41 6.36
CA LEU A 185 12.26 13.73 4.95
C LEU A 185 13.18 12.82 4.12
N ILE A 186 12.62 12.06 3.21
CA ILE A 186 13.35 11.20 2.28
C ILE A 186 13.26 11.82 0.89
N PHE A 187 14.40 12.16 0.32
CA PHE A 187 14.54 12.69 -1.03
C PHE A 187 15.12 11.60 -1.93
N ILE A 188 14.48 11.32 -3.04
CA ILE A 188 14.97 10.40 -4.07
C ILE A 188 15.09 11.16 -5.38
N ASN A 189 16.27 11.09 -5.99
CA ASN A 189 16.54 11.63 -7.32
C ASN A 189 16.87 10.48 -8.26
N THR A 190 16.03 10.26 -9.24
CA THR A 190 16.18 9.17 -10.23
C THR A 190 17.08 9.54 -11.41
N LEU A 191 17.67 10.74 -11.39
CA LEU A 191 18.52 11.25 -12.48
C LEU A 191 17.81 11.27 -13.84
N GLY A 192 16.51 11.53 -13.83
CA GLY A 192 15.66 11.58 -15.02
C GLY A 192 15.17 10.21 -15.53
N GLN A 193 15.42 9.13 -14.79
CA GLN A 193 14.90 7.80 -15.14
C GLN A 193 13.50 7.62 -14.54
N GLU A 194 12.62 6.95 -15.27
CA GLU A 194 11.33 6.48 -14.76
C GLU A 194 11.53 5.30 -13.81
N ILE A 195 10.81 5.29 -12.68
CA ILE A 195 10.83 4.14 -11.77
C ILE A 195 9.87 3.09 -12.32
N VAL A 196 10.41 1.93 -12.72
CA VAL A 196 9.65 0.80 -13.27
C VAL A 196 9.47 -0.30 -12.22
N ASP A 197 8.65 -1.32 -12.51
CA ASP A 197 8.43 -2.47 -11.61
C ASP A 197 9.69 -3.34 -11.53
N GLU A 198 10.29 -3.72 -12.64
CA GLU A 198 11.57 -4.46 -12.71
C GLU A 198 12.34 -4.08 -14.00
N PRO A 199 13.65 -3.99 -13.97
CA PRO A 199 14.58 -4.08 -12.84
C PRO A 199 14.68 -2.76 -12.04
N LYS A 200 15.30 -2.82 -10.84
CA LYS A 200 15.67 -1.60 -10.09
C LYS A 200 16.53 -0.67 -10.92
N ILE A 201 16.10 0.59 -11.02
CA ILE A 201 16.93 1.67 -11.58
C ILE A 201 17.90 2.20 -10.51
N ASN A 202 18.99 2.82 -10.96
CA ASN A 202 19.87 3.56 -10.07
C ASN A 202 19.27 4.94 -9.75
N ALA A 203 19.34 5.32 -8.50
CA ALA A 203 18.90 6.61 -8.00
C ALA A 203 19.78 7.06 -6.84
N HIS A 204 19.64 8.31 -6.42
CA HIS A 204 20.29 8.83 -5.22
C HIS A 204 19.24 9.09 -4.14
N MET A 205 19.51 8.69 -2.90
CA MET A 205 18.63 8.94 -1.75
C MET A 205 19.32 9.82 -0.72
N GLY A 206 18.65 10.90 -0.31
CA GLY A 206 19.04 11.75 0.80
C GLY A 206 18.00 11.69 1.91
N ILE A 207 18.44 11.66 3.17
CA ILE A 207 17.52 11.66 4.32
C ILE A 207 17.92 12.78 5.30
N VAL A 208 16.94 13.64 5.62
CA VAL A 208 17.01 14.61 6.72
C VAL A 208 16.23 14.02 7.90
N TYR A 209 16.90 13.88 9.05
CA TYR A 209 16.26 13.37 10.25
C TYR A 209 16.90 13.92 11.53
N ASP A 210 16.13 14.70 12.31
CA ASP A 210 16.50 15.08 13.67
C ASP A 210 16.12 13.96 14.65
N THR A 211 17.13 13.26 15.14
CA THR A 211 16.97 12.16 16.11
C THR A 211 16.53 12.63 17.50
N ASN A 212 16.59 13.94 17.79
CA ASN A 212 16.15 14.53 19.06
C ASN A 212 14.66 14.91 19.06
N GLY A 213 13.94 14.66 17.96
CA GLY A 213 12.51 14.90 17.82
C GLY A 213 12.15 16.34 17.49
N GLY A 214 13.09 17.12 16.96
CA GLY A 214 12.84 18.44 16.37
C GLY A 214 12.16 18.35 15.00
N TYR A 215 12.06 19.51 14.35
CA TYR A 215 11.52 19.60 12.99
C TYR A 215 12.62 19.42 11.96
N ASN A 216 12.33 18.65 10.92
CA ASN A 216 13.14 18.49 9.72
C ASN A 216 12.63 19.46 8.66
N LYS A 217 13.53 20.18 7.99
CA LYS A 217 13.19 21.10 6.89
C LYS A 217 13.83 20.62 5.59
N PRO A 218 13.22 20.87 4.43
CA PRO A 218 13.81 20.53 3.13
C PRO A 218 15.19 21.19 2.90
N SER A 219 15.45 22.33 3.55
CA SER A 219 16.72 23.04 3.46
C SER A 219 17.83 22.51 4.40
N ASP A 220 17.50 21.59 5.30
CA ASP A 220 18.49 21.03 6.22
C ASP A 220 19.46 20.09 5.50
N ALA A 221 20.63 19.89 6.07
CA ALA A 221 21.62 18.97 5.51
C ALA A 221 21.11 17.52 5.53
N LEU A 222 21.44 16.75 4.51
CA LEU A 222 21.19 15.30 4.43
C LEU A 222 22.07 14.59 5.45
N ASN A 223 21.60 14.47 6.68
CA ASN A 223 22.39 14.09 7.86
C ASN A 223 22.23 12.63 8.29
N HIS A 224 21.23 11.91 7.75
CA HIS A 224 20.95 10.53 8.15
C HIS A 224 21.36 9.50 7.10
N TYR A 225 21.21 9.83 5.83
CA TYR A 225 21.69 9.07 4.68
C TYR A 225 21.92 10.02 3.51
N ASN A 226 22.91 9.75 2.67
CA ASN A 226 23.19 10.54 1.47
C ASN A 226 24.10 9.74 0.54
N ASP A 227 23.53 8.76 -0.19
CA ASP A 227 24.28 7.83 -1.04
C ASP A 227 23.36 7.18 -2.09
N ASP A 228 23.92 6.31 -2.94
CA ASP A 228 23.24 5.65 -4.02
C ASP A 228 22.29 4.54 -3.56
N ILE A 229 21.22 4.33 -4.33
CA ILE A 229 20.24 3.27 -4.13
C ILE A 229 19.85 2.62 -5.47
N GLY A 230 19.35 1.40 -5.38
CA GLY A 230 18.47 0.82 -6.40
C GLY A 230 17.02 1.01 -5.98
N ILE A 231 16.14 1.41 -6.90
CA ILE A 231 14.72 1.58 -6.63
C ILE A 231 13.86 1.00 -7.75
N GLU A 232 12.75 0.37 -7.39
CA GLU A 232 11.73 -0.13 -8.29
C GLU A 232 10.34 0.07 -7.70
N ILE A 233 9.30 0.12 -8.53
CA ILE A 233 7.90 0.00 -8.08
C ILE A 233 7.72 -1.42 -7.53
N ARG A 234 6.92 -1.57 -6.51
CA ARG A 234 6.58 -2.88 -5.95
C ARG A 234 5.11 -2.99 -5.60
N GLY A 235 4.64 -4.22 -5.62
CA GLY A 235 3.28 -4.59 -5.26
C GLY A 235 2.73 -5.63 -6.23
N SER A 236 1.48 -5.99 -6.06
CA SER A 236 0.66 -6.73 -7.01
C SER A 236 -0.44 -5.78 -7.50
N SER A 237 -1.65 -5.87 -6.95
CA SER A 237 -2.74 -4.95 -7.25
C SER A 237 -2.44 -3.48 -6.88
N SER A 238 -1.56 -3.24 -5.90
CA SER A 238 -1.16 -1.88 -5.50
C SER A 238 -0.29 -1.15 -6.53
N THR A 239 0.20 -1.82 -7.57
CA THR A 239 0.91 -1.16 -8.68
C THR A 239 -0.02 -0.29 -9.54
N SER A 240 -1.35 -0.57 -9.52
CA SER A 240 -2.35 0.27 -10.18
C SER A 240 -2.71 1.55 -9.40
N PHE A 241 -2.36 1.63 -8.09
CA PHE A 241 -2.72 2.80 -7.30
C PHE A 241 -1.88 4.04 -7.68
N PRO A 242 -2.47 5.26 -7.65
CA PRO A 242 -1.72 6.50 -7.86
C PRO A 242 -0.52 6.64 -6.91
N LYS A 243 -0.69 6.31 -5.63
CA LYS A 243 0.39 6.29 -4.64
C LYS A 243 1.11 4.95 -4.65
N LYS A 244 2.22 4.89 -5.40
CA LYS A 244 3.01 3.66 -5.57
C LYS A 244 3.75 3.26 -4.30
N GLY A 245 3.97 1.98 -4.10
CA GLY A 245 4.96 1.45 -3.17
C GLY A 245 6.30 1.22 -3.87
N TYR A 246 7.42 1.34 -3.14
CA TYR A 246 8.75 1.15 -3.72
C TYR A 246 9.57 0.13 -2.93
N ALA A 247 10.36 -0.70 -3.65
CA ALA A 247 11.46 -1.43 -3.05
C ALA A 247 12.75 -0.62 -3.23
N VAL A 248 13.48 -0.45 -2.13
CA VAL A 248 14.71 0.32 -2.08
C VAL A 248 15.85 -0.58 -1.63
N GLU A 249 16.98 -0.48 -2.32
CA GLU A 249 18.22 -1.19 -2.00
C GLU A 249 19.36 -0.20 -1.86
N THR A 250 19.91 -0.05 -0.64
CA THR A 250 21.06 0.83 -0.43
C THR A 250 22.32 0.23 -1.07
N ARG A 251 23.07 1.06 -1.83
CA ARG A 251 24.22 0.67 -2.63
C ARG A 251 25.42 1.52 -2.28
N ASP A 252 26.60 0.99 -2.54
CA ASP A 252 27.83 1.76 -2.52
C ASP A 252 28.09 2.43 -3.89
N VAL A 253 29.15 3.23 -3.98
CA VAL A 253 29.55 3.95 -5.20
C VAL A 253 29.88 3.05 -6.39
N PHE A 254 30.02 1.74 -6.17
CA PHE A 254 30.25 0.74 -7.22
C PHE A 254 28.97 -0.01 -7.61
N GLY A 255 27.83 0.34 -6.98
CA GLY A 255 26.54 -0.31 -7.21
C GLY A 255 26.36 -1.62 -6.43
N ALA A 256 27.29 -1.98 -5.54
CA ALA A 256 27.15 -3.17 -4.69
C ALA A 256 26.30 -2.88 -3.45
N ASN A 257 25.67 -3.94 -2.89
CA ASN A 257 24.83 -3.83 -1.70
C ASN A 257 25.59 -3.22 -0.52
N ASN A 258 25.03 -2.17 0.07
CA ASN A 258 25.59 -1.47 1.20
C ASN A 258 24.68 -1.59 2.43
N ASN A 259 25.06 -2.42 3.39
CA ASN A 259 24.30 -2.62 4.62
C ASN A 259 24.45 -1.43 5.57
N VAL A 260 23.41 -0.61 5.70
CA VAL A 260 23.36 0.59 6.55
C VAL A 260 22.29 0.50 7.63
N SER A 261 22.49 1.19 8.74
CA SER A 261 21.46 1.34 9.78
C SER A 261 20.66 2.60 9.49
N LEU A 262 19.37 2.44 9.21
CA LEU A 262 18.45 3.55 9.00
C LEU A 262 17.42 3.59 10.14
N PHE A 263 17.19 4.77 10.69
CA PHE A 263 16.20 5.02 11.76
C PHE A 263 16.38 4.12 13.00
N GLY A 264 17.61 3.73 13.32
CA GLY A 264 17.92 2.82 14.42
C GLY A 264 17.61 1.33 14.16
N MET A 265 17.21 0.98 12.96
CA MET A 265 17.02 -0.42 12.55
C MET A 265 18.38 -1.10 12.33
N PRO A 266 18.48 -2.44 12.49
CA PRO A 266 19.70 -3.19 12.19
C PRO A 266 20.20 -2.93 10.77
N LYS A 267 21.54 -3.01 10.61
CA LYS A 267 22.18 -2.81 9.30
C LYS A 267 21.67 -3.82 8.27
N GLU A 268 21.18 -3.29 7.17
CA GLU A 268 20.72 -4.06 6.03
C GLU A 268 20.66 -3.17 4.77
N ASN A 269 20.51 -3.76 3.59
CA ASN A 269 20.42 -3.03 2.34
C ASN A 269 19.01 -2.98 1.73
N ASP A 270 18.12 -3.93 2.06
CA ASP A 270 16.78 -4.04 1.47
C ASP A 270 15.70 -3.40 2.37
N TRP A 271 14.98 -2.44 1.80
CA TRP A 271 13.94 -1.66 2.46
C TRP A 271 12.69 -1.55 1.59
N VAL A 272 11.60 -1.12 2.18
CA VAL A 272 10.33 -0.86 1.49
C VAL A 272 9.81 0.51 1.90
N LEU A 273 9.44 1.33 0.92
CA LEU A 273 8.61 2.50 1.09
C LEU A 273 7.17 2.10 0.76
N HIS A 274 6.39 1.78 1.79
CA HIS A 274 4.99 1.43 1.61
C HIS A 274 4.17 2.69 1.44
N GLY A 275 3.49 2.82 0.30
CA GLY A 275 2.54 3.89 0.00
C GLY A 275 1.11 3.47 0.40
N PRO A 276 0.58 3.89 1.56
CA PRO A 276 -0.68 3.37 2.10
C PRO A 276 -1.90 4.02 1.42
N TYR A 277 -2.09 3.81 0.12
CA TYR A 277 -3.16 4.44 -0.66
C TYR A 277 -4.55 4.02 -0.21
N SER A 278 -4.80 2.71 -0.11
CA SER A 278 -6.09 2.15 0.32
C SER A 278 -6.34 2.27 1.84
N ASP A 279 -5.27 2.41 2.64
CA ASP A 279 -5.37 2.64 4.08
C ASP A 279 -5.42 4.14 4.40
N LYS A 280 -6.61 4.74 4.43
CA LYS A 280 -6.77 6.17 4.72
C LYS A 280 -6.37 6.58 6.13
N SER A 281 -6.20 5.63 7.06
CA SER A 281 -5.64 5.90 8.38
C SER A 281 -4.11 5.99 8.37
N LEU A 282 -3.44 5.42 7.36
CA LEU A 282 -2.00 5.23 7.21
C LEU A 282 -1.37 4.32 8.29
N LEU A 283 -2.15 3.78 9.22
CA LEU A 283 -1.67 3.18 10.48
C LEU A 283 -1.72 1.66 10.52
N ARG A 284 -2.49 0.99 9.66
CA ARG A 284 -2.83 -0.43 9.82
C ARG A 284 -1.61 -1.35 9.81
N ASN A 285 -0.74 -1.22 8.82
CA ASN A 285 0.52 -1.97 8.77
C ASN A 285 1.43 -1.65 9.97
N PHE A 286 1.56 -0.37 10.33
CA PHE A 286 2.33 0.06 11.49
C PHE A 286 1.84 -0.57 12.79
N LEU A 287 0.53 -0.57 13.03
CA LEU A 287 -0.09 -1.16 14.22
C LEU A 287 0.12 -2.66 14.26
N SER A 288 -0.17 -3.38 13.15
CA SER A 288 -0.02 -4.83 13.08
C SER A 288 1.43 -5.26 13.29
N TYR A 289 2.39 -4.59 12.67
CA TYR A 289 3.81 -4.90 12.89
C TYR A 289 4.27 -4.53 14.30
N SER A 290 3.73 -3.45 14.88
CA SER A 290 4.05 -3.06 16.26
C SER A 290 3.53 -4.07 17.29
N LEU A 291 2.33 -4.61 17.09
CA LEU A 291 1.80 -5.71 17.87
C LEU A 291 2.63 -6.99 17.63
N GLY A 292 2.93 -7.29 16.37
CA GLY A 292 3.77 -8.42 16.00
C GLY A 292 5.13 -8.42 16.72
N ARG A 293 5.78 -7.26 16.87
CA ARG A 293 7.04 -7.13 17.64
C ARG A 293 6.89 -7.46 19.15
N LYS A 294 5.68 -7.53 19.67
CA LYS A 294 5.41 -7.96 21.05
C LYS A 294 5.08 -9.45 21.15
N MET A 295 4.86 -10.11 20.03
CA MET A 295 4.41 -11.50 19.93
C MET A 295 5.50 -12.40 19.35
N TYR A 296 6.13 -11.99 18.26
CA TYR A 296 7.11 -12.78 17.51
C TYR A 296 8.55 -12.46 17.88
N ASN A 297 9.45 -13.38 17.56
CA ASN A 297 10.89 -13.13 17.61
C ASN A 297 11.31 -11.98 16.67
N TYR A 298 10.63 -11.87 15.52
CA TYR A 298 10.80 -10.80 14.55
C TYR A 298 9.45 -10.41 13.92
N SER A 299 9.25 -9.13 13.78
CA SER A 299 8.22 -8.51 12.95
C SER A 299 8.81 -7.22 12.37
N PRO A 300 8.48 -6.82 11.13
CA PRO A 300 9.13 -5.68 10.47
C PRO A 300 9.10 -4.41 11.32
N ARG A 301 10.26 -3.76 11.45
CA ARG A 301 10.36 -2.43 12.06
C ARG A 301 9.99 -1.41 11.00
N THR A 302 9.40 -0.31 11.45
CA THR A 302 8.87 0.71 10.55
C THR A 302 9.16 2.10 11.08
N LYS A 303 9.21 3.08 10.17
CA LYS A 303 9.29 4.51 10.47
C LYS A 303 8.42 5.28 9.48
N PHE A 304 7.51 6.12 9.99
CA PHE A 304 6.82 7.08 9.12
C PHE A 304 7.81 8.12 8.59
N CYS A 305 7.67 8.50 7.34
CA CYS A 305 8.49 9.49 6.66
C CYS A 305 7.66 10.28 5.64
N GLU A 306 8.14 11.46 5.28
CA GLU A 306 7.66 12.20 4.12
C GLU A 306 8.53 11.81 2.93
N LEU A 307 7.93 11.47 1.80
CA LEU A 307 8.66 11.07 0.59
C LEU A 307 8.61 12.16 -0.47
N ILE A 308 9.77 12.52 -0.98
CA ILE A 308 9.97 13.45 -2.09
C ILE A 308 10.73 12.72 -3.19
N VAL A 309 10.16 12.62 -4.39
CA VAL A 309 10.80 11.99 -5.55
C VAL A 309 10.92 13.03 -6.67
N ASN A 310 12.12 13.28 -7.17
CA ASN A 310 12.38 14.26 -8.22
C ASN A 310 11.77 15.65 -7.93
N ASN A 311 11.88 16.10 -6.68
CA ASN A 311 11.29 17.31 -6.13
C ASN A 311 9.75 17.32 -6.03
N GLN A 312 9.08 16.22 -6.33
CA GLN A 312 7.64 16.09 -6.11
C GLN A 312 7.37 15.47 -4.74
N TYR A 313 6.56 16.12 -3.94
CA TYR A 313 6.13 15.61 -2.64
C TYR A 313 5.03 14.57 -2.80
N LEU A 314 5.31 13.34 -2.39
CA LEU A 314 4.38 12.21 -2.50
C LEU A 314 3.63 11.91 -1.19
N GLY A 315 3.84 12.73 -0.14
CA GLY A 315 3.17 12.60 1.15
C GLY A 315 3.80 11.57 2.08
N VAL A 316 3.04 11.16 3.08
CA VAL A 316 3.50 10.25 4.13
C VAL A 316 3.60 8.82 3.61
N TYR A 317 4.75 8.18 3.87
CA TYR A 317 5.04 6.78 3.59
C TYR A 317 5.43 6.06 4.88
N LEU A 318 5.34 4.74 4.85
CA LEU A 318 5.84 3.88 5.91
C LEU A 318 7.12 3.19 5.43
N PHE A 319 8.28 3.69 5.87
CA PHE A 319 9.57 3.04 5.65
C PHE A 319 9.63 1.76 6.47
N THR A 320 9.89 0.62 5.84
CA THR A 320 9.67 -0.71 6.41
C THR A 320 10.83 -1.65 6.07
N GLU A 321 11.24 -2.50 7.01
CA GLU A 321 12.16 -3.61 6.75
C GLU A 321 11.52 -4.60 5.78
N LYS A 322 12.24 -5.00 4.72
CA LYS A 322 11.83 -6.11 3.85
C LYS A 322 12.03 -7.44 4.56
N ILE A 323 11.07 -8.36 4.46
CA ILE A 323 11.25 -9.73 4.99
C ILE A 323 12.37 -10.42 4.20
N LYS A 324 13.38 -10.90 4.91
CA LYS A 324 14.47 -11.71 4.36
C LYS A 324 15.24 -12.44 5.47
N ARG A 325 16.11 -13.37 5.07
CA ARG A 325 17.06 -14.00 5.99
C ARG A 325 18.14 -12.98 6.38
N ASP A 326 18.20 -12.64 7.63
CA ASP A 326 19.24 -11.82 8.26
C ASP A 326 19.19 -11.97 9.79
N LYS A 327 20.35 -11.73 10.48
CA LYS A 327 20.42 -11.76 11.96
C LYS A 327 19.51 -10.74 12.63
N GLY A 328 19.26 -9.61 11.99
CA GLY A 328 18.37 -8.57 12.47
C GLY A 328 16.91 -8.78 12.07
N ARG A 329 16.62 -9.77 11.22
CA ARG A 329 15.28 -10.08 10.68
C ARG A 329 14.90 -11.53 10.96
N ILE A 330 14.72 -12.40 9.96
CA ILE A 330 14.53 -13.83 10.19
C ILE A 330 15.91 -14.47 10.35
N ASP A 331 16.30 -14.74 11.60
CA ASP A 331 17.63 -15.27 11.96
C ASP A 331 17.68 -16.79 11.81
N ILE A 332 17.57 -17.26 10.57
CA ILE A 332 17.80 -18.66 10.19
C ILE A 332 19.18 -18.83 9.57
N SER A 333 19.67 -20.07 9.54
CA SER A 333 20.98 -20.39 8.94
C SER A 333 21.01 -20.06 7.45
N THR A 334 22.19 -19.73 6.93
CA THR A 334 22.42 -19.75 5.47
C THR A 334 22.28 -21.17 4.95
N ILE A 335 21.89 -21.28 3.70
CA ILE A 335 21.95 -22.51 2.93
C ILE A 335 22.57 -22.20 1.59
N ASP A 336 23.63 -22.90 1.24
CA ASP A 336 24.39 -22.72 0.02
C ASP A 336 24.08 -23.85 -0.97
N LEU A 337 24.36 -23.66 -2.26
CA LEU A 337 24.04 -24.65 -3.29
C LEU A 337 24.66 -26.03 -3.05
N ASP A 338 25.76 -26.11 -2.28
CA ASP A 338 26.45 -27.36 -1.95
C ASP A 338 25.90 -28.04 -0.69
N ASP A 339 24.96 -27.43 0.02
CA ASP A 339 24.30 -27.98 1.21
C ASP A 339 23.25 -29.03 0.82
N ASN A 340 23.70 -30.23 0.48
CA ASN A 340 22.85 -31.30 -0.09
C ASN A 340 22.55 -32.45 0.87
N SER A 341 23.09 -32.45 2.08
CA SER A 341 22.93 -33.55 3.05
C SER A 341 23.22 -33.12 4.48
N GLY A 342 22.94 -34.00 5.45
CA GLY A 342 23.19 -33.74 6.87
C GLY A 342 22.33 -32.60 7.42
N ASP A 343 22.79 -31.93 8.48
CA ASP A 343 22.07 -30.84 9.13
C ASP A 343 21.94 -29.60 8.23
N SER A 344 22.90 -29.37 7.32
CA SER A 344 22.93 -28.16 6.50
C SER A 344 21.72 -28.03 5.57
N ILE A 345 21.20 -29.14 5.03
CA ILE A 345 20.00 -29.14 4.17
C ILE A 345 18.70 -29.00 4.99
N THR A 346 18.72 -29.28 6.29
CA THR A 346 17.49 -29.41 7.08
C THR A 346 16.81 -28.09 7.44
N GLY A 347 17.41 -26.94 7.11
CA GLY A 347 16.81 -25.62 7.41
C GLY A 347 17.56 -24.47 6.77
N GLY A 348 17.04 -23.29 6.98
CA GLY A 348 17.48 -22.08 6.28
C GLY A 348 16.53 -21.71 5.14
N TYR A 349 15.28 -22.13 5.23
CA TYR A 349 14.26 -21.85 4.20
C TYR A 349 13.26 -20.81 4.68
N ILE A 350 12.90 -19.89 3.77
CA ILE A 350 11.72 -19.04 3.86
C ILE A 350 10.89 -19.27 2.60
N PHE A 351 9.61 -19.49 2.76
CA PHE A 351 8.66 -19.60 1.67
C PHE A 351 7.35 -18.91 2.07
N LYS A 352 6.43 -18.74 1.12
CA LYS A 352 5.20 -18.01 1.40
C LYS A 352 4.01 -18.56 0.59
N ILE A 353 2.82 -18.37 1.14
CA ILE A 353 1.57 -18.46 0.41
C ILE A 353 1.27 -17.04 -0.08
N ASP A 354 1.23 -16.84 -1.40
CA ASP A 354 1.06 -15.51 -1.98
C ASP A 354 0.62 -15.59 -3.45
N LYS A 355 0.28 -14.44 -4.02
CA LYS A 355 0.01 -14.28 -5.46
C LYS A 355 1.30 -14.49 -6.27
N PHE A 356 1.14 -15.01 -7.47
CA PHE A 356 2.22 -15.02 -8.46
C PHE A 356 2.44 -13.61 -8.98
N THR A 357 3.55 -12.98 -8.60
CA THR A 357 3.92 -11.61 -9.00
C THR A 357 5.40 -11.53 -9.29
N GLY A 358 5.78 -10.69 -10.27
CA GLY A 358 7.15 -10.60 -10.74
C GLY A 358 7.58 -11.78 -11.63
N GLY A 359 8.83 -11.76 -12.08
CA GLY A 359 9.37 -12.75 -13.04
C GLY A 359 9.63 -14.14 -12.47
N ASN A 360 9.61 -14.31 -11.15
CA ASN A 360 10.00 -15.57 -10.49
C ASN A 360 8.79 -16.21 -9.79
N ASN A 361 8.10 -17.07 -10.52
CA ASN A 361 6.92 -17.82 -10.05
C ASN A 361 7.26 -19.28 -9.68
N ASP A 362 8.51 -19.60 -9.33
CA ASP A 362 8.88 -20.95 -8.92
C ASP A 362 8.25 -21.29 -7.57
N HIS A 363 7.50 -22.38 -7.56
CA HIS A 363 6.66 -22.80 -6.47
C HIS A 363 6.51 -24.31 -6.43
N TRP A 364 5.89 -24.82 -5.39
CA TRP A 364 5.30 -26.17 -5.35
C TRP A 364 3.90 -26.10 -4.79
N THR A 365 3.11 -27.10 -5.15
CA THR A 365 1.70 -27.16 -4.78
C THR A 365 1.50 -28.21 -3.68
N SER A 366 0.70 -27.88 -2.66
CA SER A 366 0.26 -28.82 -1.64
C SER A 366 -0.51 -29.99 -2.23
N SER A 367 -0.32 -31.18 -1.68
CA SER A 367 -1.12 -32.37 -2.03
C SER A 367 -2.48 -32.39 -1.32
N PHE A 368 -2.75 -31.44 -0.45
CA PHE A 368 -3.99 -31.34 0.33
C PHE A 368 -4.87 -30.22 -0.21
N LEU A 369 -6.17 -30.45 -0.17
CA LEU A 369 -7.15 -29.45 -0.60
C LEU A 369 -7.61 -28.60 0.60
N THR A 370 -8.04 -27.40 0.27
CA THR A 370 -8.69 -26.50 1.24
C THR A 370 -10.08 -27.00 1.59
N ASN A 371 -10.56 -26.64 2.78
CA ASN A 371 -11.94 -26.89 3.20
C ASN A 371 -12.83 -25.77 2.62
N SER A 372 -13.57 -26.08 1.58
CA SER A 372 -14.52 -25.16 0.96
C SER A 372 -15.52 -25.91 0.07
N THR A 373 -16.56 -25.22 -0.39
CA THR A 373 -17.51 -25.76 -1.38
C THR A 373 -16.87 -25.98 -2.77
N ASN A 374 -15.75 -25.31 -3.04
CA ASN A 374 -14.93 -25.50 -4.25
C ASN A 374 -13.46 -25.63 -3.83
N PRO A 375 -13.03 -26.82 -3.35
CA PRO A 375 -11.69 -27.02 -2.80
C PRO A 375 -10.59 -26.73 -3.81
N GLN A 376 -9.52 -26.07 -3.35
CA GLN A 376 -8.35 -25.72 -4.15
C GLN A 376 -7.08 -26.24 -3.47
N THR A 377 -6.02 -26.34 -4.25
CA THR A 377 -4.66 -26.56 -3.73
C THR A 377 -4.03 -25.24 -3.29
N ILE A 378 -3.05 -25.32 -2.40
CA ILE A 378 -2.25 -24.17 -1.97
C ILE A 378 -0.89 -24.24 -2.66
N ASP A 379 -0.46 -23.11 -3.22
CA ASP A 379 0.86 -22.95 -3.80
C ASP A 379 1.80 -22.26 -2.81
N PHE A 380 3.00 -22.83 -2.65
CA PHE A 380 4.07 -22.31 -1.81
C PHE A 380 5.18 -21.76 -2.68
N LEU A 381 5.44 -20.46 -2.59
CA LEU A 381 6.46 -19.77 -3.37
C LEU A 381 7.79 -19.74 -2.60
N TYR A 382 8.91 -20.07 -3.24
CA TYR A 382 10.23 -19.92 -2.64
C TYR A 382 10.58 -18.46 -2.44
N HIS A 383 11.10 -18.12 -1.28
CA HIS A 383 11.52 -16.76 -0.94
C HIS A 383 13.00 -16.68 -0.57
N TYR A 384 13.50 -17.64 0.21
CA TYR A 384 14.92 -17.82 0.50
C TYR A 384 15.23 -19.31 0.74
N PRO A 385 16.23 -19.88 0.06
CA PRO A 385 16.95 -19.27 -1.07
C PRO A 385 15.97 -18.86 -2.17
N LYS A 386 16.38 -17.94 -3.07
CA LYS A 386 15.56 -17.62 -4.23
C LYS A 386 15.43 -18.83 -5.14
N ALA A 387 14.47 -18.81 -6.05
CA ALA A 387 14.16 -19.95 -6.90
C ALA A 387 15.30 -20.36 -7.84
N ASP A 388 16.16 -19.41 -8.23
CA ASP A 388 17.41 -19.61 -9.00
C ASP A 388 18.63 -19.95 -8.14
N GLU A 389 18.55 -19.77 -6.82
CA GLU A 389 19.60 -20.05 -5.84
C GLU A 389 19.36 -21.37 -5.07
N ILE A 390 18.25 -22.07 -5.27
CA ILE A 390 17.87 -23.31 -4.58
C ILE A 390 17.98 -24.50 -5.53
N ASN A 391 18.70 -25.55 -5.12
CA ASN A 391 18.90 -26.75 -5.94
C ASN A 391 17.79 -27.81 -5.75
N PHE A 392 17.84 -28.87 -6.58
CA PHE A 392 16.87 -29.96 -6.57
C PHE A 392 16.77 -30.68 -5.20
N PHE A 393 17.89 -30.95 -4.51
CA PHE A 393 17.87 -31.66 -3.23
C PHE A 393 17.23 -30.81 -2.14
N GLN A 394 17.51 -29.53 -2.13
CA GLN A 394 16.94 -28.55 -1.21
C GLN A 394 15.44 -28.38 -1.44
N LYS A 395 15.02 -28.28 -2.72
CA LYS A 395 13.58 -28.23 -3.07
C LYS A 395 12.87 -29.49 -2.57
N ASN A 396 13.41 -30.66 -2.86
CA ASN A 396 12.82 -31.93 -2.41
C ASN A 396 12.75 -32.03 -0.89
N TYR A 397 13.76 -31.55 -0.17
CA TYR A 397 13.77 -31.57 1.27
C TYR A 397 12.62 -30.74 1.85
N ILE A 398 12.55 -29.45 1.48
CA ILE A 398 11.53 -28.57 2.07
C ILE A 398 10.11 -28.96 1.66
N GLN A 399 9.90 -29.39 0.42
CA GLN A 399 8.62 -29.93 -0.03
C GLN A 399 8.21 -31.17 0.77
N SER A 400 9.13 -32.11 0.96
CA SER A 400 8.88 -33.33 1.75
C SER A 400 8.60 -33.00 3.22
N PHE A 401 9.27 -32.02 3.78
CA PHE A 401 9.04 -31.58 5.16
C PHE A 401 7.65 -30.96 5.34
N VAL A 402 7.24 -30.07 4.44
CA VAL A 402 5.90 -29.47 4.48
C VAL A 402 4.82 -30.52 4.23
N TYR A 403 5.04 -31.45 3.30
CA TYR A 403 4.14 -32.58 3.07
C TYR A 403 4.00 -33.46 4.33
N ALA A 404 5.09 -33.72 5.06
CA ALA A 404 5.05 -34.49 6.31
C ALA A 404 4.29 -33.75 7.41
N PHE A 405 4.48 -32.43 7.52
CA PHE A 405 3.67 -31.58 8.41
C PHE A 405 2.19 -31.68 8.08
N GLU A 406 1.82 -31.44 6.82
CA GLU A 406 0.43 -31.50 6.36
C GLU A 406 -0.18 -32.90 6.58
N SER A 407 0.58 -33.95 6.26
CA SER A 407 0.13 -35.36 6.48
C SER A 407 -0.12 -35.66 7.94
N ALA A 408 0.77 -35.20 8.84
CA ALA A 408 0.62 -35.39 10.28
C ALA A 408 -0.57 -34.60 10.83
N LEU A 409 -0.83 -33.40 10.31
CA LEU A 409 -1.97 -32.57 10.70
C LEU A 409 -3.29 -33.12 10.16
N TYR A 410 -3.31 -33.60 8.90
CA TYR A 410 -4.51 -34.15 8.27
C TYR A 410 -4.91 -35.51 8.86
N GLY A 411 -3.93 -36.31 9.29
CA GLY A 411 -4.13 -37.67 9.72
C GLY A 411 -4.94 -37.82 11.01
N PRO A 412 -5.39 -39.06 11.33
CA PRO A 412 -6.23 -39.30 12.51
C PRO A 412 -5.50 -39.09 13.83
N ASN A 413 -4.16 -39.19 13.86
CA ASN A 413 -3.32 -39.04 15.05
C ASN A 413 -2.76 -37.61 15.18
N PHE A 414 -3.40 -36.59 14.60
CA PHE A 414 -2.85 -35.24 14.55
C PHE A 414 -2.58 -34.62 15.93
N THR A 415 -3.36 -34.97 16.95
CA THR A 415 -3.18 -34.51 18.34
C THR A 415 -2.13 -35.29 19.13
N ASP A 416 -1.62 -36.40 18.58
CA ASP A 416 -0.59 -37.22 19.25
C ASP A 416 0.73 -36.45 19.38
N THR A 417 1.38 -36.56 20.51
CA THR A 417 2.61 -35.81 20.79
C THR A 417 3.83 -36.32 20.03
N LEU A 418 3.81 -37.56 19.54
CA LEU A 418 4.92 -38.19 18.83
C LEU A 418 4.64 -38.38 17.33
N LEU A 419 3.38 -38.51 16.93
CA LEU A 419 2.98 -38.77 15.54
C LEU A 419 2.29 -37.59 14.87
N GLY A 420 1.82 -36.62 15.68
CA GLY A 420 1.05 -35.48 15.20
C GLY A 420 1.92 -34.30 14.70
N TYR A 421 1.25 -33.25 14.28
CA TYR A 421 1.83 -32.05 13.68
C TYR A 421 2.84 -31.31 14.57
N ARG A 422 2.76 -31.48 15.89
CA ARG A 422 3.67 -30.86 16.88
C ARG A 422 5.14 -31.29 16.71
N GLN A 423 5.39 -32.38 15.97
CA GLN A 423 6.75 -32.77 15.59
C GLN A 423 7.37 -31.78 14.61
N TYR A 424 6.55 -31.17 13.77
CA TYR A 424 6.96 -30.34 12.63
C TYR A 424 6.81 -28.84 12.88
N ALA A 425 5.79 -28.40 13.61
CA ALA A 425 5.43 -27.00 13.77
C ALA A 425 5.85 -26.43 15.13
N ASP A 426 6.26 -25.17 15.16
CA ASP A 426 6.34 -24.37 16.38
C ASP A 426 4.95 -23.82 16.72
N ILE A 427 4.33 -24.44 17.72
CA ILE A 427 2.94 -24.15 18.07
C ILE A 427 2.73 -22.69 18.48
N ASN A 428 3.72 -22.09 19.16
CA ASN A 428 3.59 -20.73 19.65
C ASN A 428 3.53 -19.73 18.48
N SER A 429 4.31 -19.96 17.42
CA SER A 429 4.24 -19.11 16.23
C SER A 429 2.88 -19.20 15.52
N PHE A 430 2.27 -20.39 15.47
CA PHE A 430 0.93 -20.57 14.90
C PHE A 430 -0.16 -19.92 15.77
N VAL A 431 -0.05 -20.04 17.10
CA VAL A 431 -0.96 -19.37 18.05
C VAL A 431 -0.86 -17.83 17.90
N ASP A 432 0.35 -17.29 17.88
CA ASP A 432 0.55 -15.85 17.74
C ASP A 432 0.06 -15.35 16.38
N TYR A 433 0.29 -16.10 15.29
CA TYR A 433 -0.20 -15.75 13.96
C TYR A 433 -1.73 -15.75 13.91
N PHE A 434 -2.37 -16.79 14.47
CA PHE A 434 -3.82 -16.87 14.60
C PHE A 434 -4.38 -15.65 15.36
N LEU A 435 -3.86 -15.39 16.55
CA LEU A 435 -4.35 -14.30 17.39
C LEU A 435 -4.18 -12.92 16.75
N LEU A 436 -3.06 -12.66 16.07
CA LEU A 436 -2.86 -11.40 15.37
C LEU A 436 -3.82 -11.27 14.18
N THR A 437 -3.93 -12.28 13.33
CA THR A 437 -4.77 -12.28 12.13
C THR A 437 -6.25 -12.14 12.47
N GLU A 438 -6.73 -12.89 13.48
CA GLU A 438 -8.12 -12.80 13.92
C GLU A 438 -8.43 -11.47 14.64
N SER A 439 -7.52 -10.97 15.47
CA SER A 439 -7.71 -9.68 16.15
C SER A 439 -7.75 -8.51 15.18
N THR A 440 -7.06 -8.59 14.07
CA THR A 440 -7.08 -7.57 13.00
C THR A 440 -8.17 -7.84 11.97
N LYS A 441 -8.69 -9.07 11.93
CA LYS A 441 -9.58 -9.59 10.88
C LYS A 441 -9.04 -9.27 9.48
N ASP A 442 -7.77 -9.64 9.24
CA ASP A 442 -7.16 -9.43 7.94
C ASP A 442 -7.67 -10.47 6.93
N VAL A 443 -8.42 -10.00 5.93
CA VAL A 443 -9.07 -10.87 4.94
C VAL A 443 -8.09 -11.58 4.01
N ASP A 444 -6.87 -11.09 3.88
CA ASP A 444 -5.80 -11.72 3.11
C ASP A 444 -4.92 -12.62 3.98
N GLY A 445 -5.06 -12.55 5.28
CA GLY A 445 -4.37 -13.41 6.22
C GLY A 445 -4.61 -14.89 5.94
N TYR A 446 -3.63 -15.74 6.24
CA TYR A 446 -3.57 -17.18 5.98
C TYR A 446 -3.41 -17.60 4.52
N ARG A 447 -3.87 -16.82 3.55
CA ARG A 447 -4.01 -17.19 2.13
C ARG A 447 -3.16 -16.37 1.15
N ILE A 448 -2.72 -15.18 1.56
CA ILE A 448 -1.89 -14.26 0.79
C ILE A 448 -0.88 -13.64 1.75
N SER A 449 0.31 -13.29 1.27
CA SER A 449 1.37 -12.65 2.06
C SER A 449 1.71 -13.39 3.37
N THR A 450 1.43 -14.69 3.42
CA THR A 450 1.67 -15.55 4.59
C THR A 450 3.03 -16.19 4.50
N TYR A 451 3.97 -15.70 5.28
CA TYR A 451 5.34 -16.21 5.32
C TYR A 451 5.48 -17.38 6.28
N LEU A 452 6.37 -18.32 5.89
CA LEU A 452 6.77 -19.45 6.72
C LEU A 452 8.30 -19.62 6.63
N TYR A 453 8.91 -20.10 7.70
CA TYR A 453 10.34 -20.37 7.70
C TYR A 453 10.68 -21.59 8.56
N LYS A 454 11.81 -22.25 8.24
CA LYS A 454 12.27 -23.45 8.91
C LYS A 454 13.69 -23.31 9.41
N TYR A 455 13.90 -23.58 10.69
CA TYR A 455 15.22 -23.74 11.30
C TYR A 455 15.86 -25.08 10.93
N ARG A 456 17.20 -25.16 10.99
CA ARG A 456 17.92 -26.44 10.92
C ARG A 456 17.51 -27.35 12.07
N ASP A 457 17.62 -28.67 11.88
CA ASP A 457 17.27 -29.66 12.91
C ASP A 457 18.11 -29.49 14.18
N SER A 458 19.39 -29.17 14.04
CA SER A 458 20.28 -28.80 15.16
C SER A 458 19.83 -27.56 15.95
N LYS A 459 18.89 -26.77 15.39
CA LYS A 459 18.30 -25.57 16.00
C LYS A 459 16.81 -25.75 16.30
N GLY A 460 16.36 -26.99 16.48
CA GLY A 460 14.98 -27.33 16.80
C GLY A 460 14.12 -27.78 15.61
N GLY A 461 14.55 -27.59 14.38
CA GLY A 461 13.97 -28.21 13.18
C GLY A 461 12.52 -27.90 12.85
N LYS A 462 11.90 -26.89 13.49
CA LYS A 462 10.48 -26.60 13.38
C LYS A 462 10.17 -25.64 12.23
N LEU A 463 8.95 -25.77 11.72
CA LEU A 463 8.29 -24.81 10.85
C LEU A 463 7.65 -23.71 11.70
N PHE A 464 7.91 -22.48 11.37
CA PHE A 464 7.31 -21.29 11.95
C PHE A 464 6.42 -20.58 10.92
N VAL A 465 5.32 -19.98 11.36
CA VAL A 465 4.49 -19.09 10.58
C VAL A 465 4.72 -17.65 11.00
N GLY A 466 4.75 -16.73 10.04
CA GLY A 466 5.12 -15.32 10.19
C GLY A 466 6.50 -15.05 9.57
N PRO A 467 7.02 -13.81 9.73
CA PRO A 467 6.42 -12.67 10.42
C PRO A 467 5.19 -12.11 9.69
N PRO A 468 4.36 -11.28 10.36
CA PRO A 468 3.22 -10.65 9.71
C PRO A 468 3.65 -9.73 8.57
N TRP A 469 2.88 -9.73 7.48
CA TRP A 469 3.13 -8.90 6.31
C TRP A 469 1.82 -8.50 5.63
N ASP A 470 1.73 -7.22 5.20
CA ASP A 470 0.65 -6.66 4.38
C ASP A 470 -0.75 -6.66 5.03
N TYR A 471 -0.83 -6.18 6.27
CA TYR A 471 -2.06 -6.09 7.08
C TYR A 471 -2.88 -4.83 6.83
N ASN A 472 -2.69 -4.15 5.70
CA ASN A 472 -3.43 -2.92 5.38
C ASN A 472 -4.92 -3.15 5.11
N LEU A 473 -5.33 -4.37 4.78
CA LEU A 473 -6.73 -4.76 4.61
C LEU A 473 -7.40 -5.25 5.91
N GLY A 474 -6.65 -5.43 6.97
CA GLY A 474 -7.19 -5.69 8.30
C GLY A 474 -7.85 -4.45 8.93
N TRP A 475 -8.25 -4.56 10.21
CA TRP A 475 -8.83 -3.47 11.00
C TRP A 475 -10.08 -2.83 10.36
N GLY A 476 -10.90 -3.65 9.70
CA GLY A 476 -12.13 -3.22 9.06
C GLY A 476 -11.94 -2.41 7.77
N ASN A 477 -10.78 -2.46 7.13
CA ASN A 477 -10.49 -1.70 5.90
C ASN A 477 -10.95 -2.39 4.61
N ALA A 478 -11.07 -3.72 4.61
CA ALA A 478 -11.58 -4.43 3.45
C ALA A 478 -13.10 -4.28 3.32
N ASP A 479 -13.57 -3.92 2.13
CA ASP A 479 -14.99 -3.80 1.76
C ASP A 479 -15.56 -5.08 1.12
N TYR A 480 -14.77 -6.15 1.10
CA TYR A 480 -15.11 -7.47 0.57
C TYR A 480 -14.89 -8.56 1.62
N CYS A 481 -15.44 -9.76 1.37
CA CYS A 481 -15.30 -10.92 2.25
C CYS A 481 -15.66 -10.64 3.72
N GLU A 482 -16.63 -9.78 3.95
CA GLU A 482 -17.06 -9.34 5.30
C GLU A 482 -15.93 -8.73 6.16
N GLY A 483 -14.85 -8.24 5.52
CA GLY A 483 -13.70 -7.65 6.22
C GLY A 483 -14.03 -6.42 7.05
N GLY A 484 -15.07 -5.66 6.67
CA GLY A 484 -15.57 -4.49 7.42
C GLY A 484 -16.38 -4.85 8.67
N LEU A 485 -16.80 -6.12 8.85
CA LEU A 485 -17.59 -6.55 10.01
C LEU A 485 -16.69 -6.91 11.20
N THR A 486 -17.12 -6.60 12.39
CA THR A 486 -16.44 -6.96 13.65
C THR A 486 -16.81 -8.36 14.16
N SER A 487 -17.68 -9.08 13.45
CA SER A 487 -18.11 -10.45 13.74
C SER A 487 -17.55 -11.42 12.70
N GLY A 488 -17.55 -12.72 13.02
CA GLY A 488 -16.99 -13.79 12.18
C GLY A 488 -15.46 -13.87 12.29
N TRP A 489 -14.88 -14.90 11.71
CA TRP A 489 -13.46 -15.23 11.79
C TRP A 489 -12.79 -15.18 10.42
N ALA A 490 -11.54 -14.71 10.36
CA ALA A 490 -10.79 -14.63 9.12
C ALA A 490 -10.43 -16.04 8.58
N TYR A 491 -10.21 -17.03 9.45
CA TYR A 491 -9.91 -18.39 9.00
C TYR A 491 -11.11 -19.08 8.31
N GLU A 492 -12.34 -18.63 8.56
CA GLU A 492 -13.57 -19.17 7.95
C GLU A 492 -13.88 -18.55 6.57
N ILE A 493 -13.01 -17.71 6.05
CA ILE A 493 -13.25 -16.91 4.83
C ILE A 493 -13.59 -17.76 3.60
N ASN A 494 -13.14 -19.03 3.55
CA ASN A 494 -13.47 -19.96 2.47
C ASN A 494 -14.98 -20.20 2.32
N SER A 495 -15.76 -20.04 3.38
CA SER A 495 -17.23 -20.17 3.36
C SER A 495 -17.93 -18.88 2.90
N ILE A 496 -17.24 -17.72 2.97
CA ILE A 496 -17.78 -16.40 2.68
C ILE A 496 -17.33 -15.92 1.30
N CYS A 497 -16.05 -16.13 1.00
CA CYS A 497 -15.39 -15.74 -0.23
C CYS A 497 -15.00 -16.95 -1.07
N THR A 498 -15.74 -17.21 -2.13
CA THR A 498 -15.50 -18.36 -3.03
C THR A 498 -14.43 -18.10 -4.10
N GLY A 499 -13.58 -17.09 -3.90
CA GLY A 499 -12.58 -16.64 -4.86
C GLY A 499 -11.36 -17.56 -5.01
N GLN A 500 -10.35 -17.09 -5.74
CA GLN A 500 -9.17 -17.82 -6.19
C GLN A 500 -8.25 -17.96 -5.00
N TRP A 501 -7.93 -17.55 -4.06
CA TRP A 501 -7.02 -17.80 -2.94
C TRP A 501 -7.83 -18.21 -1.72
N GLN A 502 -7.51 -19.37 -1.21
CA GLN A 502 -8.22 -19.94 -0.07
C GLN A 502 -7.28 -20.18 1.11
N VAL A 503 -7.86 -20.17 2.29
CA VAL A 503 -7.17 -20.51 3.54
C VAL A 503 -6.85 -22.00 3.56
N PRO A 504 -5.61 -22.42 3.87
CA PRO A 504 -5.27 -23.84 4.03
C PRO A 504 -6.14 -24.52 5.07
N PHE A 505 -6.40 -25.82 4.92
CA PHE A 505 -7.16 -26.64 5.87
C PHE A 505 -6.55 -26.62 7.29
N TRP A 506 -5.33 -26.17 7.43
CA TRP A 506 -4.55 -26.20 8.67
C TRP A 506 -5.27 -25.55 9.84
N TRP A 507 -5.87 -24.38 9.61
CA TRP A 507 -6.42 -23.57 10.70
C TRP A 507 -7.66 -24.19 11.31
N GLU A 508 -8.60 -24.67 10.52
CA GLU A 508 -9.75 -25.42 11.01
C GLU A 508 -9.30 -26.67 11.75
N ARG A 509 -8.34 -27.42 11.18
CA ARG A 509 -7.84 -28.65 11.80
C ARG A 509 -7.09 -28.42 13.10
N LEU A 510 -6.29 -27.36 13.20
CA LEU A 510 -5.61 -26.96 14.45
C LEU A 510 -6.61 -26.61 15.54
N LEU A 511 -7.73 -25.96 15.20
CA LEU A 511 -8.79 -25.61 16.16
C LEU A 511 -9.59 -26.82 16.68
N GLU A 512 -9.49 -27.98 16.04
CA GLU A 512 -10.03 -29.23 16.59
C GLU A 512 -9.14 -29.83 17.71
N ASP A 513 -7.90 -29.33 17.89
CA ASP A 513 -7.00 -29.77 18.91
C ASP A 513 -7.23 -29.02 20.24
N PRO A 514 -7.69 -29.71 21.32
CA PRO A 514 -7.92 -29.07 22.63
C PRO A 514 -6.67 -28.39 23.22
N GLU A 515 -5.48 -28.91 22.95
CA GLU A 515 -4.23 -28.32 23.43
C GLU A 515 -3.93 -27.00 22.66
N PHE A 516 -4.18 -26.96 21.36
CA PHE A 516 -4.03 -25.74 20.56
C PHE A 516 -5.00 -24.66 21.03
N LEU A 517 -6.27 -25.02 21.26
CA LEU A 517 -7.29 -24.11 21.82
C LEU A 517 -6.89 -23.58 23.19
N ASN A 518 -6.38 -24.46 24.06
CA ASN A 518 -5.92 -24.05 25.38
C ASN A 518 -4.76 -23.02 25.28
N ARG A 519 -3.81 -23.24 24.37
CA ARG A 519 -2.71 -22.29 24.12
C ARG A 519 -3.20 -20.96 23.60
N ILE A 520 -4.16 -20.96 22.68
CA ILE A 520 -4.83 -19.73 22.22
C ILE A 520 -5.44 -18.98 23.41
N ASN A 521 -6.21 -19.65 24.26
CA ASN A 521 -6.86 -19.04 25.41
C ASN A 521 -5.84 -18.45 26.39
N CYS A 522 -4.82 -19.22 26.79
CA CYS A 522 -3.77 -18.73 27.68
C CYS A 522 -3.03 -17.51 27.09
N ARG A 523 -2.67 -17.61 25.80
CA ARG A 523 -1.95 -16.53 25.12
C ARG A 523 -2.80 -15.28 24.94
N TRP A 524 -4.08 -15.44 24.64
CA TRP A 524 -5.03 -14.34 24.59
C TRP A 524 -5.14 -13.59 25.92
N GLU A 525 -5.24 -14.33 27.04
CA GLU A 525 -5.27 -13.71 28.37
C GLU A 525 -3.99 -12.88 28.66
N GLU A 526 -2.82 -13.36 28.24
CA GLU A 526 -1.57 -12.59 28.34
C GLU A 526 -1.60 -11.34 27.47
N LEU A 527 -2.03 -11.47 26.21
CA LEU A 527 -2.01 -10.37 25.25
C LEU A 527 -3.02 -9.29 25.58
N ARG A 528 -4.23 -9.63 26.02
CA ARG A 528 -5.28 -8.65 26.33
C ARG A 528 -4.99 -7.79 27.55
N ILE A 529 -4.22 -8.27 28.50
CA ILE A 529 -3.76 -7.49 29.67
C ILE A 529 -2.40 -6.81 29.42
N GLY A 530 -1.71 -7.17 28.33
CA GLY A 530 -0.41 -6.68 27.89
C GLY A 530 -0.49 -5.88 26.60
N PRO A 531 0.06 -6.40 25.48
CA PRO A 531 0.18 -5.67 24.20
C PRO A 531 -1.14 -5.19 23.60
N PHE A 532 -2.24 -5.91 23.79
CA PHE A 532 -3.56 -5.55 23.29
C PHE A 532 -4.39 -4.71 24.27
N HIS A 533 -3.83 -4.39 25.45
CA HIS A 533 -4.50 -3.47 26.37
C HIS A 533 -4.48 -2.05 25.82
N MET A 534 -5.61 -1.62 25.25
CA MET A 534 -5.73 -0.46 24.35
C MET A 534 -5.40 0.90 25.00
N THR A 535 -5.54 1.09 26.29
CA THR A 535 -5.45 2.43 26.90
C THR A 535 -4.03 2.93 27.21
N PRO A 536 -3.12 2.17 27.83
CA PRO A 536 -1.74 2.65 28.05
C PRO A 536 -0.83 2.44 26.82
N SER A 537 -0.97 1.32 26.10
CA SER A 537 -0.07 0.94 25.01
C SER A 537 -0.32 1.76 23.74
N PHE A 538 -1.58 2.04 23.40
CA PHE A 538 -1.94 2.88 22.25
C PHE A 538 -1.49 4.32 22.45
N ASN A 539 -1.73 4.90 23.63
CA ASN A 539 -1.27 6.25 23.97
C ASN A 539 0.27 6.35 24.03
N SER A 540 0.96 5.28 24.46
CA SER A 540 2.43 5.23 24.45
C SER A 540 2.98 5.12 23.03
N LEU A 541 2.36 4.27 22.18
CA LEU A 541 2.74 4.14 20.77
C LEU A 541 2.55 5.47 20.03
N MET A 542 1.40 6.11 20.19
CA MET A 542 1.11 7.41 19.55
C MET A 542 2.07 8.49 20.02
N LYS A 543 2.40 8.56 21.32
CA LYS A 543 3.37 9.54 21.86
C LYS A 543 4.81 9.31 21.41
N THR A 544 5.18 8.09 21.05
CA THR A 544 6.54 7.76 20.63
C THR A 544 6.77 8.01 19.14
N TYR A 545 5.71 8.02 18.34
CA TYR A 545 5.81 8.02 16.87
C TYR A 545 5.08 9.18 16.17
N LEU A 546 4.27 9.96 16.89
CA LEU A 546 3.71 11.25 16.49
C LEU A 546 4.39 12.39 17.29
#